data_6537f581d268efebc4107bb4cdabcb4d
#
_entry.id   6537f581d268efebc4107bb4cdabcb4d
#
_cell.length_a   1.000
_cell.length_b   1.000
_cell.length_c   1.000
_cell.angle_alpha   90.00
_cell.angle_beta   90.00
_cell.angle_gamma   90.00
#
_symmetry.space_group_name_H-M   'P 1'
#
loop_
_entity.id
_entity.type
_entity.pdbx_description
1 polymer ?
#
loop_
_entity_poly.entity_id
_entity_poly.type
_entity_poly.pdbx_seq_one_letter_code
_entity_poly.pdbx_strand_id
1 'polypeptide(L)'
;MTGADYLDSLRDGRQVYLNGERVADVTRHRAFRNACRSIAGLYDGLHGEQRDVLTRVDAQGRRSHRFFTPAQNAEDLLGAREAIGCWSRMTYGFMGRTPDYKAAFMSGLEAGAGFYGDYRQNACAWHRAFADRGLFLNHAIINPPLDRSKAIHEMRDVFVHVERETDQGIVVSGAKMLATGSAITNATFVAPVASAQMEAGKAEDFALVFFARMDNPGLRLMCRPSYEERASSPFDYPLSSRFDENDSVLLFDKALIPWEDVLVYRDLRRATGFYADSGFANLYNFQSGIRLGVKLELMIGLLSLGVRANGTQGFRGIQAALGELIALQHLLQALTTAMARDPERNAAGSAVPRLEYANALRIQVPQIWKRVRELLESALGGAPLVTVSGCSGWV
;
A
#
# COMPACT_ATOMS: atom_id res chain seq x y z
N MET A 1 -6.94 16.04 -7.45
CA MET A 1 -7.95 15.34 -6.62
C MET A 1 -7.99 15.98 -5.25
N THR A 2 -9.15 16.41 -4.80
CA THR A 2 -9.45 16.79 -3.42
C THR A 2 -10.04 15.59 -2.67
N GLY A 3 -10.23 15.70 -1.36
CA GLY A 3 -10.93 14.65 -0.60
C GLY A 3 -12.37 14.43 -1.06
N ALA A 4 -13.07 15.49 -1.48
CA ALA A 4 -14.42 15.40 -2.05
C ALA A 4 -14.41 14.66 -3.40
N ASP A 5 -13.49 15.00 -4.31
CA ASP A 5 -13.33 14.31 -5.60
C ASP A 5 -13.03 12.84 -5.39
N TYR A 6 -12.19 12.51 -4.40
CA TYR A 6 -11.89 11.12 -4.06
C TYR A 6 -13.14 10.37 -3.60
N LEU A 7 -13.91 10.93 -2.65
CA LEU A 7 -15.13 10.29 -2.17
C LEU A 7 -16.17 10.09 -3.29
N ASP A 8 -16.31 11.06 -4.20
CA ASP A 8 -17.20 10.94 -5.35
C ASP A 8 -16.73 9.86 -6.33
N SER A 9 -15.42 9.70 -6.52
CA SER A 9 -14.85 8.67 -7.39
C SER A 9 -15.11 7.23 -6.92
N LEU A 10 -15.50 7.03 -5.66
CA LEU A 10 -15.84 5.72 -5.11
C LEU A 10 -17.30 5.30 -5.36
N ARG A 11 -18.15 6.22 -5.87
CA ARG A 11 -19.56 5.97 -6.19
C ARG A 11 -19.73 5.51 -7.64
N ASP A 12 -19.04 4.44 -7.99
CA ASP A 12 -18.86 3.95 -9.36
C ASP A 12 -19.64 2.66 -9.66
N GLY A 13 -20.45 2.17 -8.72
CA GLY A 13 -21.22 0.94 -8.91
C GLY A 13 -20.48 -0.36 -8.58
N ARG A 14 -19.27 -0.28 -8.02
CA ARG A 14 -18.46 -1.44 -7.60
C ARG A 14 -19.25 -2.47 -6.79
N GLN A 15 -18.87 -3.73 -6.92
CA GLN A 15 -19.55 -4.84 -6.27
C GLN A 15 -18.81 -5.26 -4.99
N VAL A 16 -19.10 -4.60 -3.88
CA VAL A 16 -18.51 -4.89 -2.56
C VAL A 16 -19.49 -5.70 -1.73
N TYR A 17 -18.99 -6.78 -1.11
CA TYR A 17 -19.76 -7.65 -0.22
C TYR A 17 -19.07 -7.73 1.15
N LEU A 18 -19.86 -7.61 2.20
CA LEU A 18 -19.44 -7.73 3.60
C LEU A 18 -20.45 -8.56 4.36
N ASN A 19 -20.00 -9.60 5.07
CA ASN A 19 -20.86 -10.52 5.83
C ASN A 19 -22.02 -11.12 4.99
N GLY A 20 -21.80 -11.33 3.68
CA GLY A 20 -22.81 -11.86 2.75
C GLY A 20 -23.74 -10.82 2.14
N GLU A 21 -23.69 -9.56 2.57
CA GLU A 21 -24.52 -8.47 2.08
C GLU A 21 -23.77 -7.56 1.12
N ARG A 22 -24.48 -7.02 0.11
CA ARG A 22 -23.91 -6.04 -0.82
C ARG A 22 -23.86 -4.67 -0.16
N VAL A 23 -22.68 -4.03 -0.19
CA VAL A 23 -22.48 -2.65 0.26
C VAL A 23 -22.83 -1.72 -0.90
N ALA A 24 -23.87 -0.91 -0.75
CA ALA A 24 -24.34 0.00 -1.80
C ALA A 24 -23.43 1.22 -2.01
N ASP A 25 -22.90 1.78 -0.93
CA ASP A 25 -22.01 2.96 -0.94
C ASP A 25 -20.96 2.84 0.17
N VAL A 26 -19.72 2.57 -0.19
CA VAL A 26 -18.59 2.44 0.75
C VAL A 26 -18.30 3.73 1.49
N THR A 27 -18.59 4.89 0.90
CA THR A 27 -18.34 6.21 1.53
C THR A 27 -19.28 6.51 2.69
N ARG A 28 -20.41 5.78 2.78
CA ARG A 28 -21.43 5.94 3.81
C ARG A 28 -21.54 4.73 4.74
N HIS A 29 -21.13 3.58 4.26
CA HIS A 29 -21.26 2.33 5.04
C HIS A 29 -20.35 2.36 6.27
N ARG A 30 -20.89 1.92 7.44
CA ARG A 30 -20.20 1.97 8.74
C ARG A 30 -18.88 1.20 8.79
N ALA A 31 -18.67 0.25 7.88
CA ALA A 31 -17.45 -0.54 7.82
C ALA A 31 -16.29 0.16 7.05
N PHE A 32 -16.52 1.28 6.35
CA PHE A 32 -15.53 1.88 5.45
C PHE A 32 -15.49 3.42 5.52
N ARG A 33 -16.54 4.07 6.02
CA ARG A 33 -16.72 5.53 5.92
C ARG A 33 -15.62 6.34 6.58
N ASN A 34 -15.06 5.87 7.71
CA ASN A 34 -14.03 6.60 8.42
C ASN A 34 -12.66 6.38 7.75
N ALA A 35 -12.38 5.16 7.26
CA ALA A 35 -11.21 4.90 6.42
C ALA A 35 -11.26 5.76 5.13
N CYS A 36 -12.42 5.86 4.47
CA CYS A 36 -12.63 6.77 3.34
C CYS A 36 -12.32 8.23 3.70
N ARG A 37 -12.81 8.72 4.86
CA ARG A 37 -12.54 10.09 5.34
C ARG A 37 -11.06 10.31 5.65
N SER A 38 -10.38 9.30 6.20
CA SER A 38 -8.94 9.39 6.48
C SER A 38 -8.14 9.54 5.19
N ILE A 39 -8.46 8.78 4.14
CA ILE A 39 -7.84 8.94 2.82
C ILE A 39 -8.22 10.29 2.18
N ALA A 40 -9.49 10.71 2.29
CA ALA A 40 -9.92 12.03 1.81
C ALA A 40 -9.11 13.16 2.46
N GLY A 41 -8.84 13.07 3.77
CA GLY A 41 -7.98 14.02 4.47
C GLY A 41 -6.55 14.09 3.93
N LEU A 42 -5.97 12.96 3.48
CA LEU A 42 -4.65 12.95 2.81
C LEU A 42 -4.69 13.78 1.52
N TYR A 43 -5.72 13.61 0.70
CA TYR A 43 -5.90 14.39 -0.53
C TYR A 43 -6.13 15.88 -0.25
N ASP A 44 -6.92 16.23 0.76
CA ASP A 44 -7.13 17.63 1.16
C ASP A 44 -5.81 18.29 1.61
N GLY A 45 -4.91 17.55 2.23
CA GLY A 45 -3.56 18.02 2.58
C GLY A 45 -2.75 18.53 1.37
N LEU A 46 -3.01 18.02 0.15
CA LEU A 46 -2.37 18.50 -1.09
C LEU A 46 -2.77 19.92 -1.46
N HIS A 47 -3.84 20.46 -0.87
CA HIS A 47 -4.41 21.76 -1.18
C HIS A 47 -4.35 22.73 0.02
N GLY A 48 -4.03 22.23 1.23
CA GLY A 48 -3.97 22.99 2.49
C GLY A 48 -2.58 23.51 2.83
N GLU A 49 -2.34 23.75 4.13
CA GLU A 49 -1.08 24.29 4.68
C GLU A 49 0.15 23.41 4.36
N GLN A 50 -0.05 22.12 4.19
CA GLN A 50 1.03 21.16 3.91
C GLN A 50 1.37 21.06 2.41
N ARG A 51 0.69 21.79 1.55
CA ARG A 51 0.80 21.72 0.09
C ARG A 51 2.24 21.79 -0.40
N ASP A 52 3.05 22.71 0.12
CA ASP A 52 4.41 22.94 -0.39
C ASP A 52 5.37 21.81 0.02
N VAL A 53 5.14 21.15 1.14
CA VAL A 53 5.87 19.92 1.53
C VAL A 53 5.43 18.74 0.68
N LEU A 54 4.11 18.57 0.51
CA LEU A 54 3.53 17.41 -0.13
C LEU A 54 3.68 17.41 -1.65
N THR A 55 3.67 18.58 -2.30
CA THR A 55 3.56 18.66 -3.75
C THR A 55 4.76 19.26 -4.44
N ARG A 56 4.92 18.92 -5.71
CA ARG A 56 5.79 19.61 -6.65
C ARG A 56 5.05 19.91 -7.95
N VAL A 57 5.57 20.85 -8.71
CA VAL A 57 5.12 21.16 -10.07
C VAL A 57 6.10 20.52 -11.05
N ASP A 58 5.63 19.76 -12.01
CA ASP A 58 6.47 19.17 -13.06
C ASP A 58 6.79 20.18 -14.19
N ALA A 59 7.57 19.75 -15.17
CA ALA A 59 7.98 20.58 -16.31
C ALA A 59 6.79 21.00 -17.20
N GLN A 60 5.64 20.32 -17.08
CA GLN A 60 4.42 20.63 -17.80
C GLN A 60 3.46 21.53 -17.00
N GLY A 61 3.88 22.02 -15.84
CA GLY A 61 3.08 22.87 -14.96
C GLY A 61 2.03 22.12 -14.13
N ARG A 62 2.04 20.79 -14.11
CA ARG A 62 1.09 19.96 -13.34
C ARG A 62 1.58 19.80 -11.91
N ARG A 63 0.68 19.99 -10.95
CA ARG A 63 0.97 19.81 -9.53
C ARG A 63 0.48 18.45 -9.04
N SER A 64 1.39 17.67 -8.46
CA SER A 64 1.06 16.37 -7.87
C SER A 64 1.87 16.12 -6.59
N HIS A 65 1.53 15.08 -5.85
CA HIS A 65 2.35 14.63 -4.72
C HIS A 65 3.78 14.33 -5.19
N ARG A 66 4.79 14.73 -4.41
CA ARG A 66 6.21 14.63 -4.79
C ARG A 66 6.65 13.22 -5.17
N PHE A 67 6.03 12.20 -4.61
CA PHE A 67 6.35 10.79 -4.88
C PHE A 67 5.57 10.19 -6.05
N PHE A 68 4.61 10.91 -6.65
CA PHE A 68 3.80 10.40 -7.77
C PHE A 68 4.51 10.47 -9.11
N THR A 69 5.56 11.27 -9.22
CA THR A 69 6.35 11.40 -10.44
C THR A 69 7.79 10.93 -10.21
N PRO A 70 8.45 10.32 -11.21
CA PRO A 70 9.82 9.86 -11.09
C PRO A 70 10.78 10.97 -10.66
N ALA A 71 11.63 10.68 -9.67
CA ALA A 71 12.66 11.59 -9.23
C ALA A 71 13.79 11.70 -10.27
N GLN A 72 14.40 12.88 -10.40
CA GLN A 72 15.51 13.11 -11.34
C GLN A 72 16.88 13.13 -10.62
N ASN A 73 16.87 13.40 -9.33
CA ASN A 73 18.07 13.55 -8.51
C ASN A 73 17.81 13.26 -7.03
N ALA A 74 18.84 13.36 -6.20
CA ALA A 74 18.76 13.15 -4.76
C ALA A 74 17.82 14.14 -4.05
N GLU A 75 17.76 15.40 -4.49
CA GLU A 75 16.92 16.42 -3.87
C GLU A 75 15.41 16.10 -4.10
N ASP A 76 15.06 15.59 -5.28
CA ASP A 76 13.69 15.09 -5.54
C ASP A 76 13.31 13.93 -4.60
N LEU A 77 14.24 13.00 -4.35
CA LEU A 77 14.02 11.88 -3.43
C LEU A 77 13.93 12.35 -1.97
N LEU A 78 14.72 13.34 -1.56
CA LEU A 78 14.61 13.96 -0.24
C LEU A 78 13.26 14.66 -0.08
N GLY A 79 12.83 15.42 -1.06
CA GLY A 79 11.50 16.02 -1.06
C GLY A 79 10.37 14.99 -1.02
N ALA A 80 10.51 13.89 -1.75
CA ALA A 80 9.56 12.76 -1.68
C ALA A 80 9.56 12.12 -0.28
N ARG A 81 10.74 11.97 0.36
CA ARG A 81 10.86 11.46 1.74
C ARG A 81 10.09 12.33 2.74
N GLU A 82 10.19 13.63 2.62
CA GLU A 82 9.47 14.58 3.49
C GLU A 82 7.95 14.49 3.26
N ALA A 83 7.52 14.43 2.00
CA ALA A 83 6.11 14.30 1.64
C ALA A 83 5.49 12.99 2.15
N ILE A 84 6.17 11.86 2.00
CA ILE A 84 5.77 10.56 2.54
C ILE A 84 5.67 10.63 4.07
N GLY A 85 6.67 11.23 4.73
CA GLY A 85 6.67 11.43 6.18
C GLY A 85 5.50 12.29 6.65
N CYS A 86 5.18 13.37 5.93
CA CYS A 86 4.07 14.26 6.21
C CYS A 86 2.72 13.51 6.14
N TRP A 87 2.44 12.80 5.05
CA TRP A 87 1.22 12.01 4.93
C TRP A 87 1.15 10.87 5.96
N SER A 88 2.28 10.23 6.24
CA SER A 88 2.34 9.17 7.25
C SER A 88 1.98 9.70 8.64
N ARG A 89 2.37 10.93 9.01
CA ARG A 89 2.00 11.55 10.31
C ARG A 89 0.51 11.79 10.43
N MET A 90 -0.21 12.09 9.34
CA MET A 90 -1.68 12.25 9.37
C MET A 90 -2.41 10.95 9.76
N THR A 91 -1.77 9.80 9.60
CA THR A 91 -2.30 8.48 9.98
C THR A 91 -1.46 7.79 11.06
N TYR A 92 -0.54 8.52 11.70
CA TYR A 92 0.40 7.98 12.68
C TYR A 92 1.23 6.78 12.17
N GLY A 93 1.43 6.68 10.86
CA GLY A 93 2.10 5.55 10.21
C GLY A 93 1.31 4.24 10.21
N PHE A 94 0.03 4.23 10.58
CA PHE A 94 -0.79 3.01 10.67
C PHE A 94 -1.47 2.62 9.37
N MET A 95 -1.78 3.54 8.46
CA MET A 95 -2.21 3.16 7.11
C MET A 95 -1.00 2.81 6.25
N GLY A 96 -0.88 1.55 5.87
CA GLY A 96 0.25 1.01 5.11
C GLY A 96 0.05 1.05 3.60
N ARG A 97 -1.18 1.26 3.15
CA ARG A 97 -1.59 1.23 1.73
C ARG A 97 -2.19 2.55 1.27
N THR A 98 -1.62 3.66 1.73
CA THR A 98 -1.94 5.02 1.30
C THR A 98 -1.63 5.23 -0.20
N PRO A 99 -2.17 6.28 -0.85
CA PRO A 99 -1.93 6.51 -2.29
C PRO A 99 -0.44 6.59 -2.66
N ASP A 100 0.42 7.14 -1.80
CA ASP A 100 1.88 7.21 -2.01
C ASP A 100 2.56 5.84 -1.97
N TYR A 101 2.05 4.86 -1.23
CA TYR A 101 2.57 3.50 -1.32
C TYR A 101 2.41 2.93 -2.73
N LYS A 102 1.33 3.24 -3.42
CA LYS A 102 1.13 2.82 -4.81
C LYS A 102 1.93 3.64 -5.81
N ALA A 103 2.31 4.85 -5.45
CA ALA A 103 3.26 5.64 -6.24
C ALA A 103 4.58 4.88 -6.50
N ALA A 104 5.00 4.02 -5.57
CA ALA A 104 6.15 3.14 -5.78
C ALA A 104 6.01 2.24 -7.01
N PHE A 105 4.81 1.67 -7.24
CA PHE A 105 4.52 0.91 -8.45
C PHE A 105 4.45 1.81 -9.69
N MET A 106 3.71 2.90 -9.56
CA MET A 106 3.36 3.76 -10.68
C MET A 106 4.58 4.51 -11.23
N SER A 107 5.45 5.02 -10.35
CA SER A 107 6.71 5.63 -10.78
C SER A 107 7.62 4.65 -11.51
N GLY A 108 7.59 3.37 -11.13
CA GLY A 108 8.28 2.29 -11.82
C GLY A 108 7.72 2.01 -13.22
N LEU A 109 6.42 2.23 -13.46
CA LEU A 109 5.81 2.00 -14.78
C LEU A 109 6.41 2.88 -15.86
N GLU A 110 6.52 4.18 -15.65
CA GLU A 110 7.09 5.09 -16.64
C GLU A 110 8.60 4.93 -16.73
N ALA A 111 9.28 4.93 -15.59
CA ALA A 111 10.73 4.81 -15.51
C ALA A 111 11.23 3.46 -16.01
N GLY A 112 10.46 2.39 -15.85
CA GLY A 112 10.74 1.04 -16.32
C GLY A 112 9.95 0.61 -17.55
N ALA A 113 9.36 1.55 -18.30
CA ALA A 113 8.42 1.24 -19.38
C ALA A 113 8.96 0.27 -20.45
N GLY A 114 10.28 0.25 -20.68
CA GLY A 114 10.95 -0.70 -21.58
C GLY A 114 10.80 -2.17 -21.15
N PHE A 115 10.61 -2.44 -19.86
CA PHE A 115 10.34 -3.78 -19.35
C PHE A 115 9.05 -4.39 -19.93
N TYR A 116 8.04 -3.55 -20.20
CA TYR A 116 6.72 -4.01 -20.63
C TYR A 116 6.61 -4.31 -22.15
N GLY A 117 7.69 -4.11 -22.94
CA GLY A 117 7.74 -4.45 -24.37
C GLY A 117 6.59 -3.80 -25.16
N ASP A 118 5.75 -4.61 -25.81
CA ASP A 118 4.63 -4.16 -26.63
C ASP A 118 3.57 -3.37 -25.82
N TYR A 119 3.49 -3.59 -24.51
CA TYR A 119 2.59 -2.90 -23.58
C TYR A 119 3.20 -1.65 -22.94
N ARG A 120 4.36 -1.18 -23.43
CA ARG A 120 5.04 0.03 -22.94
C ARG A 120 4.13 1.24 -22.90
N GLN A 121 3.31 1.44 -23.94
CA GLN A 121 2.40 2.60 -24.02
C GLN A 121 1.32 2.54 -22.92
N ASN A 122 0.82 1.35 -22.59
CA ASN A 122 -0.14 1.14 -21.52
C ASN A 122 0.45 1.52 -20.17
N ALA A 123 1.69 1.08 -19.89
CA ALA A 123 2.40 1.44 -18.66
C ALA A 123 2.54 2.96 -18.50
N CYS A 124 2.95 3.66 -19.55
CA CYS A 124 3.05 5.12 -19.56
C CYS A 124 1.68 5.81 -19.42
N ALA A 125 0.63 5.28 -20.05
CA ALA A 125 -0.73 5.84 -19.98
C ALA A 125 -1.30 5.71 -18.56
N TRP A 126 -1.12 4.56 -17.93
CA TRP A 126 -1.52 4.35 -16.53
C TRP A 126 -0.77 5.24 -15.55
N HIS A 127 0.56 5.41 -15.73
CA HIS A 127 1.33 6.34 -14.91
C HIS A 127 0.80 7.77 -15.04
N ARG A 128 0.58 8.24 -16.27
CA ARG A 128 0.02 9.59 -16.52
C ARG A 128 -1.36 9.75 -15.86
N ALA A 129 -2.27 8.81 -16.07
CA ALA A 129 -3.60 8.85 -15.45
C ALA A 129 -3.52 8.88 -13.92
N PHE A 130 -2.61 8.11 -13.33
CA PHE A 130 -2.35 8.12 -11.88
C PHE A 130 -1.86 9.49 -11.40
N ALA A 131 -0.83 10.05 -12.03
CA ALA A 131 -0.22 11.31 -11.61
C ALA A 131 -1.16 12.51 -11.82
N ASP A 132 -1.89 12.55 -12.96
CA ASP A 132 -2.76 13.66 -13.32
C ASP A 132 -4.07 13.66 -12.51
N ARG A 133 -4.64 12.48 -12.27
CA ARG A 133 -5.92 12.33 -11.57
C ARG A 133 -5.75 12.07 -10.08
N GLY A 134 -4.55 11.73 -9.60
CA GLY A 134 -4.30 11.35 -8.21
C GLY A 134 -5.03 10.07 -7.81
N LEU A 135 -5.07 9.05 -8.68
CA LEU A 135 -5.82 7.83 -8.42
C LEU A 135 -5.33 7.11 -7.17
N PHE A 136 -6.26 6.60 -6.38
CA PHE A 136 -5.95 5.67 -5.31
C PHE A 136 -6.01 4.23 -5.82
N LEU A 137 -4.89 3.52 -5.72
CA LEU A 137 -4.76 2.17 -6.25
C LEU A 137 -4.46 1.16 -5.13
N ASN A 138 -4.85 -0.09 -5.33
CA ASN A 138 -4.39 -1.22 -4.55
C ASN A 138 -3.65 -2.23 -5.42
N HIS A 139 -3.24 -3.35 -4.86
CA HIS A 139 -2.72 -4.50 -5.60
C HIS A 139 -3.28 -5.80 -5.08
N ALA A 140 -3.38 -6.77 -5.97
CA ALA A 140 -3.82 -8.12 -5.70
C ALA A 140 -2.80 -9.11 -6.31
N ILE A 141 -1.85 -9.55 -5.50
CA ILE A 141 -0.71 -10.38 -5.93
C ILE A 141 -0.87 -11.81 -5.39
N ILE A 142 -1.38 -11.95 -4.18
CA ILE A 142 -1.43 -13.23 -3.46
C ILE A 142 -2.58 -14.08 -4.00
N ASN A 143 -2.29 -15.33 -4.32
CA ASN A 143 -3.30 -16.32 -4.63
C ASN A 143 -3.96 -16.86 -3.35
N PRO A 144 -5.20 -17.37 -3.39
CA PRO A 144 -5.81 -18.09 -2.28
C PRO A 144 -4.89 -19.24 -1.77
N PRO A 145 -4.87 -19.50 -0.44
CA PRO A 145 -3.96 -20.49 0.15
C PRO A 145 -4.49 -21.91 -0.07
N LEU A 146 -4.23 -22.44 -1.24
CA LEU A 146 -4.51 -23.82 -1.60
C LEU A 146 -3.25 -24.70 -1.50
N ASP A 147 -3.33 -25.91 -2.00
CA ASP A 147 -2.24 -26.87 -2.02
C ASP A 147 -1.00 -26.30 -2.75
N ARG A 148 0.02 -25.92 -1.97
CA ARG A 148 1.26 -25.33 -2.48
C ARG A 148 2.18 -26.32 -3.16
N SER A 149 1.90 -27.62 -3.11
CA SER A 149 2.64 -28.65 -3.81
C SER A 149 2.26 -28.74 -5.29
N LYS A 150 1.09 -28.18 -5.66
CA LYS A 150 0.60 -28.17 -7.04
C LYS A 150 1.13 -26.99 -7.84
N ALA A 151 1.37 -27.24 -9.12
CA ALA A 151 1.74 -26.20 -10.06
C ALA A 151 0.55 -25.24 -10.32
N ILE A 152 0.85 -24.01 -10.72
CA ILE A 152 -0.17 -22.96 -10.91
C ILE A 152 -1.26 -23.37 -11.92
N HIS A 153 -0.89 -24.10 -12.98
CA HIS A 153 -1.82 -24.53 -14.02
C HIS A 153 -2.78 -25.65 -13.57
N GLU A 154 -2.44 -26.38 -12.50
CA GLU A 154 -3.32 -27.39 -11.89
C GLU A 154 -4.41 -26.73 -11.00
N MET A 155 -4.32 -25.42 -10.76
CA MET A 155 -5.22 -24.65 -9.92
C MET A 155 -6.08 -23.68 -10.75
N ARG A 156 -6.36 -24.01 -12.01
CA ARG A 156 -7.08 -23.17 -12.97
C ARG A 156 -8.45 -22.70 -12.45
N ASP A 157 -9.17 -23.58 -11.78
CA ASP A 157 -10.51 -23.25 -11.26
C ASP A 157 -10.52 -22.16 -10.18
N VAL A 158 -9.33 -21.82 -9.62
CA VAL A 158 -9.24 -20.88 -8.51
C VAL A 158 -8.34 -19.67 -8.83
N PHE A 159 -7.20 -19.89 -9.48
CA PHE A 159 -6.26 -18.79 -9.70
C PHE A 159 -6.63 -17.97 -10.93
N VAL A 160 -6.33 -16.68 -10.88
CA VAL A 160 -6.61 -15.77 -12.01
C VAL A 160 -5.86 -16.22 -13.25
N HIS A 161 -6.60 -16.44 -14.32
CA HIS A 161 -6.13 -16.90 -15.62
C HIS A 161 -6.96 -16.32 -16.76
N VAL A 162 -6.45 -16.41 -17.97
CA VAL A 162 -7.18 -16.05 -19.19
C VAL A 162 -8.16 -17.17 -19.54
N GLU A 163 -9.43 -16.82 -19.70
CA GLU A 163 -10.45 -17.68 -20.28
C GLU A 163 -10.40 -17.65 -21.82
N ARG A 164 -10.32 -16.45 -22.36
CA ARG A 164 -10.27 -16.20 -23.81
C ARG A 164 -9.80 -14.79 -24.13
N GLU A 165 -9.35 -14.62 -25.36
CA GLU A 165 -9.06 -13.33 -25.98
C GLU A 165 -10.28 -12.80 -26.73
N THR A 166 -10.36 -11.47 -26.87
CA THR A 166 -11.31 -10.76 -27.68
C THR A 166 -10.63 -9.56 -28.35
N ASP A 167 -11.27 -8.95 -29.35
CA ASP A 167 -10.75 -7.71 -29.96
C ASP A 167 -10.66 -6.54 -28.96
N GLN A 168 -11.48 -6.56 -27.90
CA GLN A 168 -11.54 -5.52 -26.88
C GLN A 168 -10.54 -5.73 -25.74
N GLY A 169 -10.05 -6.96 -25.51
CA GLY A 169 -9.20 -7.29 -24.39
C GLY A 169 -9.21 -8.77 -24.05
N ILE A 170 -8.74 -9.11 -22.86
CA ILE A 170 -8.76 -10.46 -22.32
C ILE A 170 -9.91 -10.64 -21.33
N VAL A 171 -10.55 -11.80 -21.37
CA VAL A 171 -11.53 -12.21 -20.36
C VAL A 171 -10.81 -13.08 -19.34
N VAL A 172 -10.88 -12.69 -18.07
CA VAL A 172 -10.21 -13.37 -16.97
C VAL A 172 -11.20 -13.90 -15.93
N SER A 173 -10.87 -15.07 -15.37
CA SER A 173 -11.58 -15.67 -14.24
C SER A 173 -10.62 -16.12 -13.16
N GLY A 174 -11.10 -16.24 -11.91
CA GLY A 174 -10.35 -16.71 -10.76
C GLY A 174 -10.29 -15.72 -9.62
N ALA A 175 -9.45 -16.00 -8.61
CA ALA A 175 -9.41 -15.23 -7.38
C ALA A 175 -7.99 -14.74 -7.04
N LYS A 176 -7.95 -13.57 -6.40
CA LYS A 176 -6.79 -13.03 -5.67
C LYS A 176 -7.22 -12.65 -4.26
N MET A 177 -6.30 -12.70 -3.30
CA MET A 177 -6.60 -12.34 -1.92
C MET A 177 -5.60 -11.32 -1.35
N LEU A 178 -5.88 -10.85 -0.13
CA LEU A 178 -5.12 -9.81 0.56
C LEU A 178 -5.06 -8.52 -0.27
N ALA A 179 -6.17 -8.18 -0.95
CA ALA A 179 -6.32 -6.92 -1.65
C ALA A 179 -6.64 -5.80 -0.67
N THR A 180 -5.62 -5.40 0.11
CA THR A 180 -5.75 -4.41 1.18
C THR A 180 -6.23 -3.07 0.65
N GLY A 181 -7.30 -2.54 1.22
CA GLY A 181 -7.91 -1.27 0.85
C GLY A 181 -8.75 -1.31 -0.44
N SER A 182 -8.91 -2.47 -1.10
CA SER A 182 -9.56 -2.55 -2.41
C SER A 182 -10.95 -1.93 -2.48
N ALA A 183 -11.77 -2.10 -1.43
CA ALA A 183 -13.12 -1.53 -1.39
C ALA A 183 -13.15 0.00 -1.51
N ILE A 184 -12.05 0.68 -1.21
CA ILE A 184 -11.94 2.14 -1.19
C ILE A 184 -10.89 2.69 -2.17
N THR A 185 -10.48 1.89 -3.17
CA THR A 185 -9.55 2.30 -4.24
C THR A 185 -10.26 2.43 -5.59
N ASN A 186 -9.61 3.07 -6.58
CA ASN A 186 -10.17 3.27 -7.92
C ASN A 186 -9.87 2.09 -8.87
N ALA A 187 -8.71 1.45 -8.68
CA ALA A 187 -8.31 0.28 -9.47
C ALA A 187 -7.35 -0.62 -8.70
N THR A 188 -7.22 -1.85 -9.14
CA THR A 188 -6.27 -2.84 -8.60
C THR A 188 -5.21 -3.20 -9.63
N PHE A 189 -3.96 -3.26 -9.20
CA PHE A 189 -2.85 -3.85 -9.95
C PHE A 189 -2.81 -5.35 -9.65
N VAL A 190 -2.96 -6.18 -10.67
CA VAL A 190 -2.97 -7.64 -10.56
C VAL A 190 -1.70 -8.22 -11.17
N ALA A 191 -1.00 -9.05 -10.41
CA ALA A 191 0.20 -9.76 -10.86
C ALA A 191 0.32 -11.13 -10.18
N PRO A 192 1.14 -12.06 -10.71
CA PRO A 192 1.52 -13.27 -9.98
C PRO A 192 2.43 -12.93 -8.81
N VAL A 193 2.58 -13.86 -7.85
CA VAL A 193 3.61 -13.75 -6.81
C VAL A 193 4.99 -13.93 -7.42
N ALA A 194 6.02 -13.28 -6.84
CA ALA A 194 7.40 -13.38 -7.33
C ALA A 194 7.95 -14.83 -7.36
N SER A 195 7.45 -15.68 -6.45
CA SER A 195 7.85 -17.10 -6.36
C SER A 195 6.97 -18.05 -7.18
N ALA A 196 6.07 -17.53 -8.03
CA ALA A 196 5.23 -18.39 -8.86
C ALA A 196 6.07 -19.21 -9.83
N GLN A 197 5.94 -20.53 -9.72
CA GLN A 197 6.55 -21.44 -10.67
C GLN A 197 5.62 -21.60 -11.87
N MET A 198 6.09 -21.15 -13.02
CA MET A 198 5.34 -21.18 -14.28
C MET A 198 6.06 -22.06 -15.28
N GLU A 199 5.45 -23.18 -15.62
CA GLU A 199 5.97 -24.15 -16.59
C GLU A 199 5.60 -23.72 -18.01
N ALA A 200 6.58 -23.58 -18.89
CA ALA A 200 6.36 -23.22 -20.29
C ALA A 200 5.52 -24.30 -21.02
N GLY A 201 4.57 -23.84 -21.82
CA GLY A 201 3.59 -24.70 -22.52
C GLY A 201 2.37 -25.07 -21.67
N LYS A 202 2.31 -24.65 -20.38
CA LYS A 202 1.19 -24.96 -19.49
C LYS A 202 0.67 -23.76 -18.70
N ALA A 203 1.51 -22.76 -18.43
CA ALA A 203 1.20 -21.68 -17.50
C ALA A 203 1.05 -20.30 -18.16
N GLU A 204 1.03 -20.22 -19.47
CA GLU A 204 0.93 -18.95 -20.22
C GLU A 204 -0.32 -18.17 -19.86
N ASP A 205 -1.47 -18.84 -19.67
CA ASP A 205 -2.73 -18.18 -19.29
C ASP A 205 -2.68 -17.54 -17.91
N PHE A 206 -1.69 -17.86 -17.07
CA PHE A 206 -1.47 -17.29 -15.74
C PHE A 206 -0.37 -16.19 -15.74
N ALA A 207 0.35 -16.04 -16.82
CA ALA A 207 1.44 -15.09 -16.96
C ALA A 207 0.91 -13.71 -17.35
N LEU A 208 0.24 -13.06 -16.37
CA LEU A 208 -0.55 -11.84 -16.54
C LEU A 208 -0.12 -10.75 -15.56
N VAL A 209 0.03 -9.53 -16.06
CA VAL A 209 0.06 -8.31 -15.23
C VAL A 209 -0.89 -7.29 -15.87
N PHE A 210 -1.85 -6.79 -15.09
CA PHE A 210 -2.86 -5.87 -15.60
C PHE A 210 -3.43 -4.98 -14.51
N PHE A 211 -4.11 -3.91 -14.91
CA PHE A 211 -5.00 -3.15 -14.04
C PHE A 211 -6.45 -3.57 -14.23
N ALA A 212 -7.21 -3.67 -13.15
CA ALA A 212 -8.65 -3.79 -13.20
C ALA A 212 -9.29 -2.63 -12.44
N ARG A 213 -10.24 -1.95 -13.07
CA ARG A 213 -11.03 -0.91 -12.41
C ARG A 213 -11.97 -1.55 -11.40
N MET A 214 -12.24 -0.87 -10.28
CA MET A 214 -13.10 -1.43 -9.23
C MET A 214 -14.58 -1.51 -9.65
N ASP A 215 -15.00 -0.74 -10.65
CA ASP A 215 -16.34 -0.77 -11.24
C ASP A 215 -16.52 -1.84 -12.32
N ASN A 216 -15.52 -2.68 -12.60
CA ASN A 216 -15.61 -3.75 -13.59
C ASN A 216 -16.78 -4.71 -13.25
N PRO A 217 -17.74 -4.93 -14.18
CA PRO A 217 -18.94 -5.76 -13.92
C PRO A 217 -18.62 -7.21 -13.52
N GLY A 218 -17.49 -7.75 -13.97
CA GLY A 218 -17.03 -9.10 -13.65
C GLY A 218 -16.19 -9.17 -12.37
N LEU A 219 -16.02 -8.07 -11.62
CA LEU A 219 -15.19 -8.03 -10.41
C LEU A 219 -16.07 -7.91 -9.15
N ARG A 220 -15.93 -8.85 -8.22
CA ARG A 220 -16.56 -8.82 -6.90
C ARG A 220 -15.50 -8.78 -5.81
N LEU A 221 -15.74 -7.94 -4.79
CA LEU A 221 -14.88 -7.76 -3.64
C LEU A 221 -15.53 -8.39 -2.40
N MET A 222 -14.99 -9.51 -1.92
CA MET A 222 -15.46 -10.20 -0.71
C MET A 222 -14.61 -9.72 0.47
N CYS A 223 -15.12 -8.76 1.23
CA CYS A 223 -14.40 -8.10 2.32
C CYS A 223 -14.39 -8.93 3.61
N ARG A 224 -13.28 -8.87 4.36
CA ARG A 224 -13.25 -9.37 5.73
C ARG A 224 -14.11 -8.50 6.66
N PRO A 225 -14.52 -9.02 7.84
CA PRO A 225 -15.16 -8.20 8.85
C PRO A 225 -14.33 -6.95 9.17
N SER A 226 -15.02 -5.80 9.26
CA SER A 226 -14.37 -4.50 9.52
C SER A 226 -14.05 -4.31 10.99
N TYR A 227 -12.86 -3.81 11.29
CA TYR A 227 -12.50 -3.34 12.62
C TYR A 227 -13.17 -2.00 12.93
N GLU A 228 -13.33 -1.13 11.92
CA GLU A 228 -14.06 0.14 12.06
C GLU A 228 -15.51 -0.11 12.51
N GLU A 229 -16.21 -1.05 11.87
CA GLU A 229 -17.58 -1.42 12.22
C GLU A 229 -17.72 -1.97 13.62
N ARG A 230 -16.70 -2.71 14.10
CA ARG A 230 -16.68 -3.33 15.42
C ARG A 230 -16.25 -2.39 16.54
N ALA A 231 -15.71 -1.23 16.21
CA ALA A 231 -15.26 -0.27 17.20
C ALA A 231 -16.47 0.32 17.95
N SER A 232 -16.55 0.05 19.26
CA SER A 232 -17.62 0.56 20.12
C SER A 232 -17.52 2.07 20.31
N SER A 233 -16.31 2.59 20.37
CA SER A 233 -16.06 4.04 20.46
C SER A 233 -14.69 4.41 19.89
N PRO A 234 -14.47 5.66 19.44
CA PRO A 234 -13.12 6.14 19.08
C PRO A 234 -12.17 6.24 20.28
N PHE A 235 -12.69 6.29 21.51
CA PHE A 235 -11.86 6.27 22.72
C PHE A 235 -11.23 4.89 22.93
N ASP A 236 -12.04 3.82 22.84
CA ASP A 236 -11.56 2.44 23.02
C ASP A 236 -10.73 1.94 21.84
N TYR A 237 -11.06 2.40 20.64
CA TYR A 237 -10.44 1.96 19.37
C TYR A 237 -9.94 3.15 18.53
N PRO A 238 -8.98 3.95 19.05
CA PRO A 238 -8.62 5.23 18.42
C PRO A 238 -7.99 5.11 17.03
N LEU A 239 -7.35 3.99 16.73
CA LEU A 239 -6.70 3.73 15.44
C LEU A 239 -7.61 2.93 14.50
N SER A 240 -8.12 1.77 14.94
CA SER A 240 -8.92 0.88 14.08
C SER A 240 -10.28 1.44 13.71
N SER A 241 -10.84 2.36 14.52
CA SER A 241 -12.07 3.08 14.17
C SER A 241 -11.91 4.08 13.01
N ARG A 242 -10.67 4.44 12.64
CA ARG A 242 -10.37 5.47 11.62
C ARG A 242 -9.47 4.99 10.49
N PHE A 243 -8.60 4.02 10.75
CA PHE A 243 -7.53 3.62 9.85
C PHE A 243 -7.61 2.14 9.47
N ASP A 244 -8.81 1.57 9.46
CA ASP A 244 -9.00 0.18 9.04
C ASP A 244 -8.73 0.03 7.54
N GLU A 245 -7.65 -0.64 7.20
CA GLU A 245 -7.34 -1.04 5.83
C GLU A 245 -7.96 -2.41 5.57
N ASN A 246 -9.26 -2.43 5.29
CA ASN A 246 -10.01 -3.67 5.07
C ASN A 246 -9.45 -4.47 3.90
N ASP A 247 -9.20 -5.75 4.12
CA ASP A 247 -8.75 -6.68 3.07
C ASP A 247 -9.93 -7.36 2.40
N SER A 248 -9.78 -7.68 1.12
CA SER A 248 -10.76 -8.48 0.39
C SER A 248 -10.12 -9.62 -0.40
N VAL A 249 -10.95 -10.60 -0.75
CA VAL A 249 -10.75 -11.49 -1.88
C VAL A 249 -11.38 -10.84 -3.10
N LEU A 250 -10.61 -10.70 -4.17
CA LEU A 250 -11.09 -10.28 -5.48
C LEU A 250 -11.49 -11.52 -6.28
N LEU A 251 -12.75 -11.57 -6.70
CA LEU A 251 -13.29 -12.64 -7.56
C LEU A 251 -13.53 -12.06 -8.95
N PHE A 252 -12.77 -12.55 -9.91
CA PHE A 252 -12.98 -12.29 -11.34
C PHE A 252 -13.90 -13.38 -11.90
N ASP A 253 -15.05 -12.99 -12.39
CA ASP A 253 -16.05 -13.86 -13.01
C ASP A 253 -16.25 -13.38 -14.45
N LYS A 254 -15.46 -13.94 -15.34
CA LYS A 254 -15.41 -13.58 -16.76
C LYS A 254 -15.25 -12.06 -16.98
N ALA A 255 -14.40 -11.44 -16.16
CA ALA A 255 -14.14 -10.02 -16.21
C ALA A 255 -13.37 -9.65 -17.49
N LEU A 256 -13.90 -8.73 -18.28
CA LEU A 256 -13.21 -8.18 -19.43
C LEU A 256 -12.16 -7.16 -18.94
N ILE A 257 -10.90 -7.40 -19.26
CA ILE A 257 -9.79 -6.48 -19.05
C ILE A 257 -9.42 -5.91 -20.42
N PRO A 258 -9.67 -4.63 -20.69
CA PRO A 258 -9.32 -3.99 -21.97
C PRO A 258 -7.82 -4.11 -22.27
N TRP A 259 -7.44 -4.16 -23.54
CA TRP A 259 -6.03 -4.27 -23.93
C TRP A 259 -5.17 -3.12 -23.40
N GLU A 260 -5.72 -1.92 -23.27
CA GLU A 260 -5.04 -0.75 -22.69
C GLU A 260 -4.72 -0.89 -21.20
N ASP A 261 -5.38 -1.82 -20.49
CA ASP A 261 -5.15 -2.10 -19.09
C ASP A 261 -4.17 -3.28 -18.85
N VAL A 262 -3.76 -3.98 -19.92
CA VAL A 262 -2.83 -5.10 -19.88
C VAL A 262 -1.39 -4.58 -19.93
N LEU A 263 -0.52 -5.10 -19.05
CA LEU A 263 0.90 -4.76 -18.97
C LEU A 263 1.82 -5.93 -19.34
N VAL A 264 1.43 -7.15 -19.03
CA VAL A 264 2.12 -8.39 -19.43
C VAL A 264 1.06 -9.42 -19.79
N TYR A 265 1.25 -10.06 -20.94
CA TYR A 265 0.35 -11.08 -21.44
C TYR A 265 1.12 -12.27 -21.99
N ARG A 266 0.90 -13.45 -21.41
CA ARG A 266 1.50 -14.73 -21.78
C ARG A 266 3.04 -14.74 -21.86
N ASP A 267 3.70 -13.82 -21.15
CA ASP A 267 5.15 -13.75 -21.03
C ASP A 267 5.58 -14.20 -19.63
N LEU A 268 5.98 -15.45 -19.51
CA LEU A 268 6.38 -16.08 -18.24
C LEU A 268 7.54 -15.33 -17.56
N ARG A 269 8.52 -14.89 -18.35
CA ARG A 269 9.70 -14.19 -17.84
C ARG A 269 9.32 -12.83 -17.26
N ARG A 270 8.52 -12.04 -18.00
CA ARG A 270 8.09 -10.72 -17.53
C ARG A 270 7.12 -10.82 -16.35
N ALA A 271 6.22 -11.79 -16.35
CA ALA A 271 5.26 -11.97 -15.27
C ALA A 271 5.93 -12.29 -13.93
N THR A 272 7.00 -13.07 -13.92
CA THR A 272 7.79 -13.42 -12.71
C THR A 272 8.90 -12.41 -12.43
N GLY A 273 9.49 -11.82 -13.47
CA GLY A 273 10.58 -10.82 -13.37
C GLY A 273 10.12 -9.43 -12.91
N PHE A 274 8.83 -9.15 -12.87
CA PHE A 274 8.26 -7.85 -12.55
C PHE A 274 8.89 -7.19 -11.32
N TYR A 275 9.07 -7.93 -10.23
CA TYR A 275 9.54 -7.39 -8.95
C TYR A 275 11.00 -6.92 -8.97
N ALA A 276 11.85 -7.63 -9.70
CA ALA A 276 13.27 -7.32 -9.79
C ALA A 276 13.58 -6.31 -10.89
N ASP A 277 12.92 -6.48 -12.06
CA ASP A 277 13.32 -5.79 -13.29
C ASP A 277 12.57 -4.48 -13.52
N SER A 278 11.46 -4.22 -12.78
CA SER A 278 10.64 -3.01 -12.93
C SER A 278 11.05 -1.84 -12.02
N GLY A 279 12.07 -1.99 -11.16
CA GLY A 279 12.48 -0.96 -10.19
C GLY A 279 11.54 -0.80 -8.99
N PHE A 280 10.57 -1.69 -8.85
CA PHE A 280 9.57 -1.63 -7.79
C PHE A 280 10.19 -1.75 -6.38
N ALA A 281 11.17 -2.64 -6.19
CA ALA A 281 11.74 -2.95 -4.88
C ALA A 281 12.39 -1.73 -4.20
N ASN A 282 13.06 -0.87 -4.96
CA ASN A 282 13.69 0.36 -4.47
C ASN A 282 12.66 1.29 -3.81
N LEU A 283 11.60 1.56 -4.53
CA LEU A 283 10.61 2.59 -4.20
C LEU A 283 9.68 2.16 -3.07
N TYR A 284 9.17 0.90 -3.07
CA TYR A 284 8.25 0.48 -2.02
C TYR A 284 8.93 0.33 -0.65
N ASN A 285 10.21 -0.12 -0.62
CA ASN A 285 10.97 -0.20 0.62
C ASN A 285 11.25 1.19 1.18
N PHE A 286 11.51 2.17 0.31
CA PHE A 286 11.70 3.56 0.70
C PHE A 286 10.46 4.12 1.42
N GLN A 287 9.30 4.04 0.78
CA GLN A 287 8.03 4.47 1.39
C GLN A 287 7.74 3.75 2.71
N SER A 288 7.88 2.43 2.73
CA SER A 288 7.58 1.61 3.90
C SER A 288 8.50 1.91 5.08
N GLY A 289 9.79 2.18 4.82
CA GLY A 289 10.76 2.54 5.84
C GLY A 289 10.46 3.90 6.48
N ILE A 290 10.11 4.89 5.67
CA ILE A 290 9.74 6.23 6.16
C ILE A 290 8.47 6.14 7.02
N ARG A 291 7.44 5.45 6.53
CA ARG A 291 6.19 5.25 7.27
C ARG A 291 6.42 4.50 8.60
N LEU A 292 7.27 3.47 8.62
CA LEU A 292 7.61 2.78 9.87
C LEU A 292 8.33 3.73 10.84
N GLY A 293 9.22 4.58 10.36
CA GLY A 293 9.88 5.60 11.18
C GLY A 293 8.87 6.53 11.87
N VAL A 294 7.84 6.98 11.15
CA VAL A 294 6.73 7.76 11.74
C VAL A 294 5.91 6.94 12.73
N LYS A 295 5.63 5.66 12.46
CA LYS A 295 4.96 4.79 13.43
C LYS A 295 5.77 4.67 14.74
N LEU A 296 7.10 4.62 14.65
CA LEU A 296 7.94 4.59 15.83
C LEU A 296 7.90 5.93 16.60
N GLU A 297 7.74 7.08 15.94
CA GLU A 297 7.50 8.36 16.62
C GLU A 297 6.28 8.27 17.57
N LEU A 298 5.18 7.69 17.10
CA LEU A 298 4.01 7.44 17.95
C LEU A 298 4.32 6.46 19.10
N MET A 299 5.03 5.34 18.82
CA MET A 299 5.36 4.35 19.84
C MET A 299 6.23 4.94 20.94
N ILE A 300 7.21 5.80 20.59
CA ILE A 300 8.04 6.55 21.55
C ILE A 300 7.16 7.45 22.43
N GLY A 301 6.23 8.18 21.81
CA GLY A 301 5.30 9.04 22.52
C GLY A 301 4.41 8.26 23.51
N LEU A 302 3.83 7.15 23.07
CA LEU A 302 2.97 6.30 23.88
C LEU A 302 3.76 5.68 25.04
N LEU A 303 4.97 5.16 24.82
CA LEU A 303 5.83 4.65 25.87
C LEU A 303 6.15 5.74 26.89
N SER A 304 6.54 6.93 26.44
CA SER A 304 6.86 8.05 27.32
C SER A 304 5.67 8.46 28.19
N LEU A 305 4.45 8.48 27.65
CA LEU A 305 3.23 8.77 28.40
C LEU A 305 2.92 7.66 29.41
N GLY A 306 3.01 6.39 29.00
CA GLY A 306 2.70 5.24 29.84
C GLY A 306 3.63 5.13 31.04
N VAL A 307 4.96 5.29 30.86
CA VAL A 307 5.91 5.21 31.97
C VAL A 307 5.80 6.40 32.92
N ARG A 308 5.37 7.59 32.45
CA ARG A 308 5.02 8.72 33.33
C ARG A 308 3.79 8.41 34.18
N ALA A 309 2.74 7.88 33.54
CA ALA A 309 1.52 7.49 34.25
C ALA A 309 1.79 6.44 35.33
N ASN A 310 2.71 5.51 35.08
CA ASN A 310 3.13 4.47 36.04
C ASN A 310 4.17 4.98 37.08
N GLY A 311 4.70 6.19 36.93
CA GLY A 311 5.75 6.74 37.81
C GLY A 311 7.13 6.06 37.65
N THR A 312 7.35 5.31 36.53
CA THR A 312 8.59 4.50 36.35
C THR A 312 9.61 5.19 35.41
N GLN A 313 9.35 6.40 34.94
CA GLN A 313 10.19 7.13 33.97
C GLN A 313 11.64 7.35 34.47
N GLY A 314 11.87 7.36 35.76
CA GLY A 314 13.21 7.53 36.38
C GLY A 314 14.03 6.22 36.48
N PHE A 315 13.43 5.08 36.22
CA PHE A 315 14.14 3.80 36.33
C PHE A 315 15.12 3.62 35.18
N ARG A 316 16.38 3.27 35.50
CA ARG A 316 17.46 3.13 34.51
C ARG A 316 17.12 2.17 33.36
N GLY A 317 16.47 1.03 33.66
CA GLY A 317 16.03 0.06 32.68
C GLY A 317 14.99 0.63 31.71
N ILE A 318 14.06 1.46 32.22
CA ILE A 318 13.03 2.14 31.41
C ILE A 318 13.66 3.20 30.49
N GLN A 319 14.62 3.98 31.02
CA GLN A 319 15.37 4.96 30.25
C GLN A 319 16.19 4.30 29.13
N ALA A 320 16.79 3.13 29.37
CA ALA A 320 17.53 2.35 28.39
C ALA A 320 16.58 1.83 27.29
N ALA A 321 15.40 1.30 27.66
CA ALA A 321 14.40 0.84 26.69
C ALA A 321 13.88 1.98 25.79
N LEU A 322 13.61 3.15 26.37
CA LEU A 322 13.20 4.32 25.61
C LEU A 322 14.32 4.81 24.68
N GLY A 323 15.57 4.82 25.17
CA GLY A 323 16.75 5.17 24.37
C GLY A 323 16.95 4.22 23.19
N GLU A 324 16.77 2.91 23.38
CA GLU A 324 16.85 1.91 22.31
C GLU A 324 15.75 2.16 21.25
N LEU A 325 14.50 2.43 21.66
CA LEU A 325 13.40 2.71 20.76
C LEU A 325 13.68 3.96 19.90
N ILE A 326 14.23 5.02 20.48
CA ILE A 326 14.67 6.23 19.77
C ILE A 326 15.80 5.89 18.78
N ALA A 327 16.78 5.08 19.18
CA ALA A 327 17.87 4.67 18.30
C ALA A 327 17.37 3.87 17.09
N LEU A 328 16.39 2.96 17.27
CA LEU A 328 15.76 2.21 16.17
C LEU A 328 15.01 3.14 15.20
N GLN A 329 14.34 4.16 15.71
CA GLN A 329 13.68 5.17 14.87
C GLN A 329 14.71 5.97 14.07
N HIS A 330 15.82 6.40 14.69
CA HIS A 330 16.91 7.09 13.99
C HIS A 330 17.62 6.21 12.95
N LEU A 331 17.74 4.89 13.21
CA LEU A 331 18.26 3.94 12.22
C LEU A 331 17.42 3.94 10.94
N LEU A 332 16.09 3.93 11.06
CA LEU A 332 15.20 4.03 9.89
C LEU A 332 15.34 5.37 9.17
N GLN A 333 15.47 6.46 9.91
CA GLN A 333 15.74 7.79 9.33
C GLN A 333 17.06 7.81 8.58
N ALA A 334 18.13 7.28 9.18
CA ALA A 334 19.45 7.22 8.57
C ALA A 334 19.45 6.42 7.26
N LEU A 335 18.85 5.20 7.29
CA LEU A 335 18.75 4.33 6.11
C LEU A 335 17.93 4.99 4.99
N THR A 336 16.77 5.56 5.29
CA THR A 336 15.93 6.21 4.27
C THR A 336 16.57 7.50 3.75
N THR A 337 17.37 8.21 4.57
CA THR A 337 18.17 9.36 4.13
C THR A 337 19.30 8.90 3.21
N ALA A 338 20.02 7.85 3.56
CA ALA A 338 21.08 7.29 2.72
C ALA A 338 20.53 6.83 1.36
N MET A 339 19.38 6.14 1.34
CA MET A 339 18.69 5.74 0.10
C MET A 339 18.41 6.92 -0.83
N ALA A 340 18.07 8.09 -0.28
CA ALA A 340 17.76 9.30 -1.05
C ALA A 340 19.03 10.08 -1.45
N ARG A 341 20.04 10.16 -0.58
CA ARG A 341 21.28 10.92 -0.79
C ARG A 341 22.25 10.25 -1.74
N ASP A 342 22.24 8.93 -1.78
CA ASP A 342 23.09 8.10 -2.65
C ASP A 342 22.20 7.25 -3.59
N PRO A 343 21.43 7.89 -4.49
CA PRO A 343 20.54 7.18 -5.38
C PRO A 343 21.30 6.46 -6.49
N GLU A 344 20.66 5.46 -7.07
CA GLU A 344 21.09 4.88 -8.33
C GLU A 344 20.21 5.39 -9.49
N ARG A 345 20.66 5.14 -10.72
CA ARG A 345 19.91 5.44 -11.93
C ARG A 345 19.27 4.16 -12.48
N ASN A 346 17.97 4.21 -12.74
CA ASN A 346 17.31 3.14 -13.46
C ASN A 346 17.57 3.22 -14.97
N ALA A 347 17.08 2.24 -15.73
CA ALA A 347 17.29 2.16 -17.19
C ALA A 347 16.74 3.38 -17.97
N ALA A 348 15.77 4.11 -17.42
CA ALA A 348 15.23 5.33 -18.03
C ALA A 348 15.95 6.62 -17.58
N GLY A 349 17.00 6.51 -16.74
CA GLY A 349 17.78 7.61 -16.24
C GLY A 349 17.18 8.33 -15.02
N SER A 350 16.03 7.91 -14.51
CA SER A 350 15.45 8.46 -13.29
C SER A 350 16.25 8.05 -12.06
N ALA A 351 16.28 8.93 -11.04
CA ALA A 351 16.88 8.60 -9.75
C ALA A 351 15.93 7.72 -8.94
N VAL A 352 16.43 6.59 -8.46
CA VAL A 352 15.69 5.69 -7.55
C VAL A 352 16.52 5.46 -6.28
N PRO A 353 15.85 5.21 -5.13
CA PRO A 353 16.57 4.87 -3.90
C PRO A 353 17.48 3.66 -4.12
N ARG A 354 18.70 3.70 -3.62
CA ARG A 354 19.69 2.62 -3.82
C ARG A 354 19.19 1.26 -3.33
N LEU A 355 19.29 0.25 -4.18
CA LEU A 355 18.72 -1.07 -3.95
C LEU A 355 19.37 -1.80 -2.76
N GLU A 356 20.69 -1.69 -2.59
CA GLU A 356 21.40 -2.32 -1.48
C GLU A 356 20.88 -1.82 -0.12
N TYR A 357 20.63 -0.51 0.01
CA TYR A 357 20.08 0.07 1.23
C TYR A 357 18.60 -0.30 1.41
N ALA A 358 17.83 -0.38 0.31
CA ALA A 358 16.45 -0.84 0.32
C ALA A 358 16.34 -2.30 0.78
N ASN A 359 17.25 -3.18 0.34
CA ASN A 359 17.31 -4.58 0.77
C ASN A 359 17.74 -4.71 2.23
N ALA A 360 18.75 -3.94 2.67
CA ALA A 360 19.14 -3.88 4.08
C ALA A 360 17.97 -3.46 4.95
N LEU A 361 17.24 -2.41 4.57
CA LEU A 361 16.05 -1.95 5.25
C LEU A 361 14.98 -3.06 5.33
N ARG A 362 14.70 -3.72 4.21
CA ARG A 362 13.69 -4.81 4.13
C ARG A 362 13.97 -5.94 5.12
N ILE A 363 15.24 -6.30 5.30
CA ILE A 363 15.66 -7.35 6.25
C ILE A 363 15.48 -6.84 7.69
N GLN A 364 15.80 -5.57 7.97
CA GLN A 364 15.77 -5.01 9.31
C GLN A 364 14.34 -4.71 9.80
N VAL A 365 13.41 -4.31 8.93
CA VAL A 365 12.04 -3.90 9.30
C VAL A 365 11.31 -4.91 10.19
N PRO A 366 11.26 -6.22 9.88
CA PRO A 366 10.60 -7.20 10.77
C PRO A 366 11.30 -7.34 12.13
N GLN A 367 12.62 -7.22 12.18
CA GLN A 367 13.40 -7.32 13.43
C GLN A 367 13.16 -6.08 14.31
N ILE A 368 13.21 -4.90 13.70
CA ILE A 368 12.90 -3.64 14.39
C ILE A 368 11.49 -3.70 14.97
N TRP A 369 10.48 -4.10 14.18
CA TRP A 369 9.11 -4.14 14.67
C TRP A 369 8.89 -5.15 15.80
N LYS A 370 9.53 -6.31 15.71
CA LYS A 370 9.53 -7.30 16.80
C LYS A 370 10.13 -6.69 18.08
N ARG A 371 11.28 -6.03 17.97
CA ARG A 371 11.96 -5.42 19.11
C ARG A 371 11.16 -4.26 19.72
N VAL A 372 10.56 -3.43 18.90
CA VAL A 372 9.68 -2.34 19.36
C VAL A 372 8.53 -2.85 20.22
N ARG A 373 7.85 -3.92 19.80
CA ARG A 373 6.78 -4.53 20.58
C ARG A 373 7.29 -5.07 21.93
N GLU A 374 8.39 -5.78 21.91
CA GLU A 374 9.03 -6.31 23.12
C GLU A 374 9.39 -5.22 24.13
N LEU A 375 9.98 -4.11 23.65
CA LEU A 375 10.32 -2.96 24.50
C LEU A 375 9.08 -2.31 25.12
N LEU A 376 8.01 -2.12 24.36
CA LEU A 376 6.74 -1.57 24.86
C LEU A 376 6.10 -2.48 25.91
N GLU A 377 5.97 -3.76 25.61
CA GLU A 377 5.37 -4.75 26.51
C GLU A 377 6.16 -4.89 27.82
N SER A 378 7.49 -4.95 27.72
CA SER A 378 8.36 -5.08 28.88
C SER A 378 8.38 -3.83 29.76
N ALA A 379 8.41 -2.63 29.15
CA ALA A 379 8.51 -1.38 29.89
C ALA A 379 7.19 -0.95 30.53
N LEU A 380 6.06 -1.29 29.94
CA LEU A 380 4.71 -1.00 30.49
C LEU A 380 4.20 -2.11 31.41
N GLY A 381 4.79 -3.30 31.34
CA GLY A 381 4.41 -4.46 32.16
C GLY A 381 2.97 -4.90 31.92
N GLY A 382 2.25 -5.25 32.98
CA GLY A 382 0.85 -5.68 32.94
C GLY A 382 -0.17 -4.56 32.73
N ALA A 383 0.21 -3.29 32.84
CA ALA A 383 -0.71 -2.16 32.78
C ALA A 383 -1.57 -2.10 31.49
N PRO A 384 -1.05 -2.41 30.29
CA PRO A 384 -1.86 -2.45 29.08
C PRO A 384 -2.87 -3.60 29.02
N LEU A 385 -2.72 -4.62 29.85
CA LEU A 385 -3.60 -5.79 29.92
C LEU A 385 -4.72 -5.62 30.94
N VAL A 386 -4.45 -4.85 32.00
CA VAL A 386 -5.40 -4.60 33.10
C VAL A 386 -6.10 -3.27 32.85
N THR A 387 -7.09 -3.29 31.98
CA THR A 387 -7.89 -2.10 31.65
C THR A 387 -9.38 -2.40 31.76
N VAL A 388 -10.20 -1.38 31.91
CA VAL A 388 -11.66 -1.54 31.85
C VAL A 388 -12.09 -2.00 30.45
N SER A 389 -13.22 -2.72 30.39
CA SER A 389 -13.69 -3.33 29.14
C SER A 389 -14.15 -2.33 28.07
N GLY A 390 -14.37 -1.07 28.44
CA GLY A 390 -14.76 0.01 27.56
C GLY A 390 -14.93 1.32 28.28
N CYS A 391 -15.11 2.43 27.53
CA CYS A 391 -15.25 3.78 28.09
C CYS A 391 -16.41 3.91 29.08
N SER A 392 -17.48 3.11 28.93
CA SER A 392 -18.61 3.06 29.86
C SER A 392 -18.23 2.57 31.26
N GLY A 393 -17.09 1.92 31.43
CA GLY A 393 -16.58 1.49 32.75
C GLY A 393 -15.92 2.62 33.56
N TRP A 394 -15.82 3.82 33.00
CA TRP A 394 -15.26 5.00 33.67
C TRP A 394 -16.33 5.94 34.27
N VAL A 395 -17.59 5.58 34.22
CA VAL A 395 -18.72 6.37 34.70
C VAL A 395 -19.08 5.96 36.12
#